data_ab349da7b565e10b48317434bd0057b9
#
_entry.id   ab349da7b565e10b48317434bd0057b9
#
_cell.length_a   1.000
_cell.length_b   1.000
_cell.length_c   1.000
_cell.angle_alpha   90.00
_cell.angle_beta   90.00
_cell.angle_gamma   90.00
#
_symmetry.space_group_name_H-M   'P 1'
#
loop_
_entity.id
_entity.type
_entity.pdbx_description
1 polymer ?
#
loop_
_entity_poly.entity_id
_entity_poly.type
_entity_poly.pdbx_seq_one_letter_code
_entity_poly.pdbx_strand_id
1 'polypeptide(L)'
;LKLATAPAAGLGLRIFSNSRLPEKPLAAACGLGFLGRHSILIAPELGSAFLIAGVFFPASRVPAPAMRQGSDAPLPRGLEPGGGCGSCRACVQACPVGAIIAPGVVDPELCLPSLCTRLAPWPPAAREAWGFRLYGCQSCQDACPHNRALRLQTETRRGEIGPSVPLRRLLACDEEGVRGLFRGTALARSWIPPAALLRNGLL
;
A
#
# COMPACT_ATOMS: atom_id res chain seq x y z
N LEU A 1 2.98 16.43 0.85
CA LEU A 1 3.13 16.39 2.32
C LEU A 1 3.91 17.60 2.83
N LYS A 2 5.02 18.02 2.19
CA LYS A 2 5.77 19.25 2.57
C LYS A 2 4.91 20.52 2.50
N LEU A 3 3.97 20.61 1.57
CA LEU A 3 3.07 21.76 1.43
C LEU A 3 2.02 21.86 2.55
N ALA A 4 1.55 20.73 3.06
CA ALA A 4 0.57 20.70 4.15
C ALA A 4 1.15 21.11 5.52
N THR A 5 2.48 21.16 5.66
CA THR A 5 3.16 21.45 6.94
C THR A 5 3.79 22.82 7.01
N ALA A 6 3.83 23.57 5.92
CA ALA A 6 4.39 24.92 5.93
C ALA A 6 3.74 25.84 6.98
N PRO A 7 2.40 25.81 7.23
CA PRO A 7 1.78 26.58 8.30
C PRO A 7 2.07 26.06 9.72
N ALA A 8 2.62 24.87 9.84
CA ALA A 8 2.88 24.19 11.11
C ALA A 8 4.35 24.28 11.56
N ALA A 9 5.18 24.99 10.81
CA ALA A 9 6.56 25.29 11.20
C ALA A 9 6.58 26.01 12.55
N GLY A 10 7.31 25.46 13.51
CA GLY A 10 7.34 25.97 14.91
C GLY A 10 6.39 25.29 15.89
N LEU A 11 5.48 24.42 15.44
CA LEU A 11 4.56 23.69 16.32
C LEU A 11 5.13 22.37 16.88
N GLY A 12 6.36 22.00 16.51
CA GLY A 12 6.97 20.74 16.93
C GLY A 12 6.31 19.48 16.32
N LEU A 13 5.63 19.63 15.19
CA LEU A 13 4.92 18.55 14.53
C LEU A 13 5.88 17.58 13.84
N ARG A 14 5.58 16.27 13.92
CA ARG A 14 6.28 15.23 13.16
C ARG A 14 5.30 14.49 12.28
N ILE A 15 5.56 14.50 10.98
CA ILE A 15 4.76 13.80 9.99
C ILE A 15 5.38 12.44 9.71
N PHE A 16 4.54 11.43 9.57
CA PHE A 16 4.93 10.11 9.14
C PHE A 16 4.02 9.60 8.02
N SER A 17 4.59 8.83 7.12
CA SER A 17 3.89 8.06 6.08
C SER A 17 4.82 6.96 5.62
N ASN A 18 4.27 5.77 5.38
CA ASN A 18 5.04 4.57 5.03
C ASN A 18 6.19 4.31 6.04
N SER A 19 5.85 4.39 7.31
CA SER A 19 6.77 4.27 8.44
C SER A 19 6.76 2.86 9.04
N ARG A 20 7.46 2.67 10.15
CA ARG A 20 7.39 1.43 10.95
C ARG A 20 6.14 1.35 11.84
N LEU A 21 5.32 2.38 11.86
CA LEU A 21 4.09 2.39 12.63
C LEU A 21 3.00 1.60 11.91
N PRO A 22 2.06 1.02 12.64
CA PRO A 22 0.90 0.32 12.07
C PRO A 22 -0.12 1.34 11.53
N GLU A 23 0.20 2.01 10.44
CA GLU A 23 -0.57 3.16 9.91
C GLU A 23 -2.02 2.81 9.60
N LYS A 24 -2.29 1.62 9.05
CA LYS A 24 -3.65 1.19 8.72
C LYS A 24 -4.53 1.01 9.96
N PRO A 25 -4.12 0.27 11.00
CA PRO A 25 -4.85 0.23 12.26
C PRO A 25 -5.03 1.59 12.94
N LEU A 26 -4.00 2.44 12.93
CA LEU A 26 -4.10 3.80 13.48
C LEU A 26 -5.14 4.64 12.73
N ALA A 27 -5.15 4.59 11.40
CA ALA A 27 -6.12 5.30 10.60
C ALA A 27 -7.56 4.78 10.84
N ALA A 28 -7.73 3.47 10.97
CA ALA A 28 -9.03 2.88 11.32
C ALA A 28 -9.48 3.29 12.74
N ALA A 29 -8.57 3.32 13.71
CA ALA A 29 -8.86 3.79 15.07
C ALA A 29 -9.23 5.28 15.10
N CYS A 30 -8.71 6.08 14.17
CA CYS A 30 -9.10 7.48 13.99
C CYS A 30 -10.42 7.67 13.22
N GLY A 31 -11.11 6.58 12.84
CA GLY A 31 -12.40 6.65 12.15
C GLY A 31 -12.29 6.98 10.66
N LEU A 32 -11.10 6.89 10.05
CA LEU A 32 -10.93 7.16 8.61
C LEU A 32 -11.50 6.05 7.71
N GLY A 33 -11.86 4.91 8.27
CA GLY A 33 -12.41 3.78 7.54
C GLY A 33 -12.28 2.48 8.32
N PHE A 34 -12.33 1.35 7.63
CA PHE A 34 -12.22 0.02 8.21
C PHE A 34 -11.18 -0.84 7.46
N LEU A 35 -10.66 -1.85 8.12
CA LEU A 35 -9.75 -2.80 7.51
C LEU A 35 -10.51 -3.81 6.66
N GLY A 36 -10.26 -3.80 5.35
CA GLY A 36 -10.83 -4.75 4.42
C GLY A 36 -10.27 -6.17 4.58
N ARG A 37 -10.93 -7.17 3.98
CA ARG A 37 -10.43 -8.56 3.95
C ARG A 37 -9.04 -8.68 3.30
N HIS A 38 -8.71 -7.80 2.38
CA HIS A 38 -7.41 -7.72 1.70
C HIS A 38 -6.34 -6.96 2.52
N SER A 39 -6.57 -6.71 3.81
CA SER A 39 -5.63 -6.01 4.72
C SER A 39 -5.31 -4.56 4.34
N ILE A 40 -6.13 -3.92 3.49
CA ILE A 40 -5.98 -2.50 3.13
C ILE A 40 -7.12 -1.73 3.79
N LEU A 41 -6.82 -0.49 4.22
CA LEU A 41 -7.84 0.41 4.77
C LEU A 41 -8.81 0.82 3.65
N ILE A 42 -10.10 0.74 3.93
CA ILE A 42 -11.18 1.19 3.05
C ILE A 42 -11.84 2.39 3.71
N ALA A 43 -11.75 3.55 3.07
CA ALA A 43 -12.52 4.72 3.46
C ALA A 43 -13.82 4.74 2.63
N PRO A 44 -15.01 4.93 3.24
CA PRO A 44 -16.29 4.77 2.54
C PRO A 44 -16.44 5.56 1.25
N GLU A 45 -15.91 6.80 1.23
CA GLU A 45 -16.03 7.69 0.07
C GLU A 45 -14.83 7.64 -0.89
N LEU A 46 -13.68 7.12 -0.41
CA LEU A 46 -12.41 7.12 -1.16
C LEU A 46 -11.99 5.72 -1.61
N GLY A 47 -12.73 4.68 -1.24
CA GLY A 47 -12.31 3.31 -1.49
C GLY A 47 -11.03 2.94 -0.74
N SER A 48 -10.11 2.23 -1.39
CA SER A 48 -8.83 1.78 -0.79
C SER A 48 -7.57 2.29 -1.51
N ALA A 49 -7.71 3.13 -2.54
CA ALA A 49 -6.60 3.63 -3.34
C ALA A 49 -6.19 5.05 -2.92
N PHE A 50 -5.67 5.20 -1.71
CA PHE A 50 -5.16 6.45 -1.17
C PHE A 50 -3.91 6.23 -0.31
N LEU A 51 -3.19 7.31 -0.03
CA LEU A 51 -2.03 7.29 0.86
C LEU A 51 -2.45 7.69 2.28
N ILE A 52 -1.95 6.94 3.26
CA ILE A 52 -2.12 7.26 4.67
C ILE A 52 -0.92 8.09 5.13
N ALA A 53 -1.19 9.16 5.84
CA ALA A 53 -0.19 9.94 6.55
C ALA A 53 -0.74 10.32 7.92
N GLY A 54 0.15 10.42 8.90
CA GLY A 54 -0.20 10.86 10.24
C GLY A 54 0.69 12.00 10.72
N VAL A 55 0.23 12.68 11.73
CA VAL A 55 0.95 13.79 12.38
C VAL A 55 0.98 13.57 13.88
N PHE A 56 2.17 13.61 14.46
CA PHE A 56 2.34 13.67 15.90
C PHE A 56 2.31 15.12 16.37
N PHE A 57 1.50 15.37 17.38
CA PHE A 57 1.45 16.64 18.09
C PHE A 57 2.15 16.50 19.46
N PRO A 58 2.83 17.55 19.97
CA PRO A 58 3.27 17.56 21.35
C PRO A 58 2.07 17.39 22.30
N ALA A 59 2.21 16.53 23.31
CA ALA A 59 1.13 16.20 24.26
C ALA A 59 0.55 17.45 24.96
N SER A 60 1.36 18.49 25.15
CA SER A 60 0.94 19.76 25.74
C SER A 60 -0.08 20.55 24.91
N ARG A 61 -0.32 20.15 23.64
CA ARG A 61 -1.21 20.87 22.72
C ARG A 61 -2.50 20.14 22.39
N VAL A 62 -2.65 18.90 22.88
CA VAL A 62 -3.85 18.11 22.67
C VAL A 62 -4.38 17.65 24.02
N PRO A 63 -5.63 17.93 24.37
CA PRO A 63 -6.24 17.33 25.56
C PRO A 63 -6.09 15.81 25.42
N ALA A 64 -5.53 15.17 26.44
CA ALA A 64 -5.38 13.73 26.44
C ALA A 64 -6.79 13.11 26.23
N PRO A 65 -7.04 12.39 25.13
CA PRO A 65 -8.22 11.56 25.07
C PRO A 65 -8.11 10.57 26.22
N ALA A 66 -9.22 10.30 26.90
CA ALA A 66 -9.26 9.31 27.97
C ALA A 66 -8.61 8.02 27.44
N MET A 67 -7.39 7.73 27.85
CA MET A 67 -6.67 6.53 27.44
C MET A 67 -7.48 5.35 27.95
N ARG A 68 -7.93 4.50 27.03
CA ARG A 68 -8.57 3.24 27.38
C ARG A 68 -7.52 2.41 28.09
N GLN A 69 -7.70 2.22 29.39
CA GLN A 69 -6.88 1.31 30.18
C GLN A 69 -7.53 -0.08 30.10
N GLY A 70 -6.76 -1.05 29.64
CA GLY A 70 -7.12 -2.47 29.68
C GLY A 70 -7.05 -3.18 28.31
N SER A 71 -6.40 -4.35 28.32
CA SER A 71 -6.27 -5.24 27.15
C SER A 71 -7.59 -5.85 26.68
N ASP A 72 -8.63 -5.80 27.50
CA ASP A 72 -9.94 -6.43 27.26
C ASP A 72 -11.01 -5.47 26.70
N ALA A 73 -10.64 -4.22 26.43
CA ALA A 73 -11.56 -3.29 25.78
C ALA A 73 -11.80 -3.75 24.34
N PRO A 74 -13.09 -3.80 23.90
CA PRO A 74 -13.40 -4.15 22.52
C PRO A 74 -12.65 -3.21 21.57
N LEU A 75 -12.10 -3.78 20.50
CA LEU A 75 -11.42 -3.02 19.45
C LEU A 75 -12.33 -1.91 18.96
N PRO A 76 -11.80 -0.70 18.68
CA PRO A 76 -12.56 0.36 18.05
C PRO A 76 -13.25 -0.16 16.79
N ARG A 77 -14.46 0.32 16.52
CA ARG A 77 -15.18 -0.04 15.29
C ARG A 77 -14.28 0.21 14.08
N GLY A 78 -14.24 -0.75 13.16
CA GLY A 78 -13.39 -0.67 11.96
C GLY A 78 -12.02 -1.35 12.09
N LEU A 79 -11.58 -1.74 13.30
CA LEU A 79 -10.33 -2.50 13.48
C LEU A 79 -10.53 -4.01 13.24
N GLU A 80 -11.75 -4.52 13.27
CA GLU A 80 -12.02 -5.91 12.92
C GLU A 80 -11.75 -6.14 11.43
N PRO A 81 -10.74 -6.95 11.06
CA PRO A 81 -10.43 -7.18 9.66
C PRO A 81 -11.60 -7.80 8.90
N GLY A 82 -12.07 -7.12 7.86
CA GLY A 82 -13.19 -7.56 7.05
C GLY A 82 -14.58 -7.30 7.65
N GLY A 83 -14.68 -6.69 8.83
CA GLY A 83 -15.97 -6.38 9.47
C GLY A 83 -16.89 -5.53 8.58
N GLY A 84 -16.34 -4.50 7.93
CA GLY A 84 -17.09 -3.66 6.99
C GLY A 84 -17.35 -4.30 5.61
N CYS A 85 -16.79 -5.48 5.32
CA CYS A 85 -17.00 -6.20 4.06
C CYS A 85 -18.24 -7.09 4.06
N GLY A 86 -18.83 -7.39 5.23
CA GLY A 86 -19.93 -8.35 5.35
C GLY A 86 -19.58 -9.72 4.74
N SER A 87 -20.45 -10.26 3.91
CA SER A 87 -20.23 -11.55 3.21
C SER A 87 -19.39 -11.45 1.93
N CYS A 88 -18.99 -10.25 1.51
CA CYS A 88 -18.22 -10.05 0.27
C CYS A 88 -16.87 -10.75 0.31
N ARG A 89 -16.53 -11.50 -0.76
CA ARG A 89 -15.25 -12.20 -0.95
C ARG A 89 -14.59 -11.87 -2.30
N ALA A 90 -14.98 -10.80 -2.96
CA ALA A 90 -14.50 -10.46 -4.31
C ALA A 90 -12.96 -10.37 -4.38
N CYS A 91 -12.32 -9.73 -3.40
CA CYS A 91 -10.85 -9.63 -3.34
C CYS A 91 -10.15 -11.00 -3.13
N VAL A 92 -10.77 -11.91 -2.37
CA VAL A 92 -10.25 -13.27 -2.16
C VAL A 92 -10.28 -14.05 -3.46
N GLN A 93 -11.41 -13.98 -4.19
CA GLN A 93 -11.60 -14.66 -5.47
C GLN A 93 -10.71 -14.09 -6.58
N ALA A 94 -10.47 -12.77 -6.55
CA ALA A 94 -9.66 -12.09 -7.55
C ALA A 94 -8.14 -12.20 -7.30
N CYS A 95 -7.70 -12.71 -6.15
CA CYS A 95 -6.28 -12.84 -5.86
C CYS A 95 -5.67 -13.95 -6.73
N PRO A 96 -4.75 -13.61 -7.67
CA PRO A 96 -4.27 -14.60 -8.64
C PRO A 96 -3.40 -15.69 -8.02
N VAL A 97 -2.95 -15.51 -6.78
CA VAL A 97 -2.08 -16.45 -6.06
C VAL A 97 -2.68 -16.90 -4.72
N GLY A 98 -3.94 -16.58 -4.45
CA GLY A 98 -4.61 -17.00 -3.21
C GLY A 98 -3.98 -16.44 -1.92
N ALA A 99 -3.27 -15.32 -1.99
CA ALA A 99 -2.52 -14.79 -0.85
C ALA A 99 -3.39 -14.31 0.33
N ILE A 100 -4.71 -14.08 0.14
CA ILE A 100 -5.62 -13.66 1.21
C ILE A 100 -6.16 -14.90 1.91
N ILE A 101 -5.50 -15.34 2.98
CA ILE A 101 -5.73 -16.62 3.65
C ILE A 101 -6.82 -16.54 4.74
N ALA A 102 -7.05 -15.35 5.31
CA ALA A 102 -8.12 -15.07 6.26
C ALA A 102 -8.51 -13.59 6.18
N PRO A 103 -9.64 -13.15 6.77
CA PRO A 103 -9.98 -11.74 6.81
C PRO A 103 -8.86 -10.88 7.39
N GLY A 104 -8.32 -9.95 6.59
CA GLY A 104 -7.21 -9.09 6.96
C GLY A 104 -5.84 -9.75 7.04
N VAL A 105 -5.73 -11.04 6.74
CA VAL A 105 -4.47 -11.79 6.74
C VAL A 105 -4.05 -12.12 5.33
N VAL A 106 -2.92 -11.55 4.93
CA VAL A 106 -2.31 -11.77 3.61
C VAL A 106 -0.98 -12.47 3.81
N ASP A 107 -0.80 -13.61 3.15
CA ASP A 107 0.47 -14.33 3.16
C ASP A 107 1.51 -13.56 2.33
N PRO A 108 2.59 -13.04 2.95
CA PRO A 108 3.61 -12.30 2.24
C PRO A 108 4.47 -13.15 1.32
N GLU A 109 4.51 -14.48 1.52
CA GLU A 109 5.28 -15.40 0.68
C GLU A 109 4.54 -15.75 -0.64
N LEU A 110 3.25 -15.42 -0.71
CA LEU A 110 2.44 -15.56 -1.93
C LEU A 110 2.14 -14.21 -2.56
N CYS A 111 2.01 -13.14 -1.77
CA CYS A 111 1.54 -11.85 -2.25
C CYS A 111 2.52 -11.22 -3.25
N LEU A 112 2.09 -11.00 -4.50
CA LEU A 112 2.91 -10.46 -5.57
C LEU A 112 3.59 -9.11 -5.22
N PRO A 113 2.91 -8.12 -4.59
CA PRO A 113 3.56 -6.91 -4.09
C PRO A 113 4.68 -7.14 -3.08
N SER A 114 4.58 -8.18 -2.25
CA SER A 114 5.64 -8.54 -1.32
C SER A 114 6.82 -9.20 -2.05
N LEU A 115 6.55 -10.10 -2.98
CA LEU A 115 7.56 -10.80 -3.75
C LEU A 115 8.33 -9.87 -4.70
N CYS A 116 7.67 -8.88 -5.31
CA CYS A 116 8.27 -8.02 -6.33
C CYS A 116 9.39 -7.11 -5.80
N THR A 117 9.52 -6.93 -4.51
CA THR A 117 10.60 -6.16 -3.86
C THR A 117 11.68 -7.02 -3.20
N ARG A 118 11.52 -8.33 -3.18
CA ARG A 118 12.49 -9.27 -2.60
C ARG A 118 13.37 -9.86 -3.68
N LEU A 119 14.61 -10.21 -3.34
CA LEU A 119 15.53 -10.89 -4.25
C LEU A 119 15.42 -12.42 -4.20
N ALA A 120 14.60 -12.96 -3.31
CA ALA A 120 14.38 -14.39 -3.19
C ALA A 120 13.73 -15.00 -4.45
N PRO A 121 13.94 -16.30 -4.72
CA PRO A 121 13.23 -17.02 -5.79
C PRO A 121 11.72 -16.96 -5.59
N TRP A 122 10.99 -16.90 -6.69
CA TRP A 122 9.53 -16.88 -6.65
C TRP A 122 8.95 -18.29 -6.77
N PRO A 123 7.85 -18.57 -6.06
CA PRO A 123 7.07 -19.77 -6.30
C PRO A 123 6.61 -19.84 -7.77
N PRO A 124 6.55 -21.03 -8.39
CA PRO A 124 6.13 -21.18 -9.79
C PRO A 124 4.79 -20.53 -10.10
N ALA A 125 3.78 -20.74 -9.26
CA ALA A 125 2.45 -20.12 -9.41
C ALA A 125 2.49 -18.59 -9.37
N ALA A 126 3.38 -18.00 -8.57
CA ALA A 126 3.53 -16.56 -8.52
C ALA A 126 4.19 -15.98 -9.78
N ARG A 127 5.13 -16.73 -10.38
CA ARG A 127 5.74 -16.36 -11.68
C ARG A 127 4.71 -16.38 -12.80
N GLU A 128 3.92 -17.44 -12.88
CA GLU A 128 2.84 -17.57 -13.86
C GLU A 128 1.79 -16.46 -13.71
N ALA A 129 1.40 -16.16 -12.46
CA ALA A 129 0.43 -15.10 -12.16
C ALA A 129 0.98 -13.68 -12.34
N TRP A 130 2.30 -13.51 -12.46
CA TRP A 130 2.92 -12.19 -12.61
C TRP A 130 2.53 -11.48 -13.90
N GLY A 131 2.54 -12.19 -15.02
CA GLY A 131 2.21 -11.64 -16.33
C GLY A 131 3.14 -10.47 -16.71
N PHE A 132 2.61 -9.44 -17.31
CA PHE A 132 3.38 -8.28 -17.79
C PHE A 132 3.63 -7.18 -16.74
N ARG A 133 3.60 -7.51 -15.46
CA ARG A 133 3.81 -6.52 -14.39
C ARG A 133 5.30 -6.27 -14.18
N LEU A 134 5.66 -5.02 -13.96
CA LEU A 134 6.99 -4.67 -13.49
C LEU A 134 7.03 -4.54 -11.96
N TYR A 135 5.94 -4.00 -11.37
CA TYR A 135 5.85 -3.70 -9.95
C TYR A 135 4.41 -3.75 -9.47
N GLY A 136 4.19 -4.36 -8.32
CA GLY A 136 2.91 -4.35 -7.64
C GLY A 136 1.84 -5.25 -8.28
N CYS A 137 0.71 -5.34 -7.60
CA CYS A 137 -0.51 -6.01 -8.05
C CYS A 137 -1.69 -5.32 -7.36
N GLN A 138 -2.75 -5.05 -8.10
CA GLN A 138 -3.95 -4.38 -7.59
C GLN A 138 -5.21 -5.24 -7.70
N SER A 139 -5.12 -6.51 -8.12
CA SER A 139 -6.28 -7.37 -8.40
C SER A 139 -7.32 -7.41 -7.27
N CYS A 140 -6.87 -7.41 -6.01
CA CYS A 140 -7.77 -7.38 -4.86
C CYS A 140 -8.46 -6.02 -4.67
N GLN A 141 -7.83 -4.92 -5.08
CA GLN A 141 -8.41 -3.58 -5.02
C GLN A 141 -9.35 -3.33 -6.21
N ASP A 142 -8.97 -3.78 -7.41
CA ASP A 142 -9.79 -3.64 -8.62
C ASP A 142 -11.12 -4.37 -8.48
N ALA A 143 -11.11 -5.55 -7.85
CA ALA A 143 -12.31 -6.33 -7.57
C ALA A 143 -13.17 -5.78 -6.41
N CYS A 144 -12.64 -4.82 -5.63
CA CYS A 144 -13.34 -4.34 -4.44
C CYS A 144 -14.53 -3.44 -4.80
N PRO A 145 -15.77 -3.74 -4.35
CA PRO A 145 -16.92 -2.91 -4.66
C PRO A 145 -16.78 -1.45 -4.18
N HIS A 146 -16.03 -1.21 -3.10
CA HIS A 146 -15.78 0.15 -2.60
C HIS A 146 -14.90 1.00 -3.52
N ASN A 147 -14.23 0.38 -4.50
CA ASN A 147 -13.37 1.09 -5.47
C ASN A 147 -14.08 1.39 -6.79
N ARG A 148 -15.34 0.99 -6.97
CA ARG A 148 -16.07 1.16 -8.25
C ARG A 148 -16.18 2.61 -8.72
N ALA A 149 -16.24 3.55 -7.79
CA ALA A 149 -16.32 4.98 -8.10
C ALA A 149 -14.94 5.61 -8.37
N LEU A 150 -13.84 4.89 -8.16
CA LEU A 150 -12.50 5.40 -8.39
C LEU A 150 -12.24 5.48 -9.91
N ARG A 151 -12.09 6.71 -10.39
CA ARG A 151 -11.60 6.93 -11.76
C ARG A 151 -10.09 6.86 -11.73
N LEU A 152 -9.51 5.91 -12.44
CA LEU A 152 -8.07 5.87 -12.67
C LEU A 152 -7.69 7.13 -13.47
N GLN A 153 -6.68 7.86 -13.01
CA GLN A 153 -6.12 8.97 -13.77
C GLN A 153 -5.37 8.40 -14.97
N THR A 154 -5.72 8.88 -16.16
CA THR A 154 -5.08 8.44 -17.40
C THR A 154 -3.85 9.25 -17.75
N GLU A 155 -3.69 10.44 -17.15
CA GLU A 155 -2.56 11.32 -17.39
C GLU A 155 -1.42 11.06 -16.40
N THR A 156 -0.21 10.91 -16.94
CA THR A 156 1.00 10.79 -16.13
C THR A 156 1.45 12.17 -15.65
N ARG A 157 1.58 12.33 -14.34
CA ARG A 157 2.09 13.54 -13.69
C ARG A 157 3.56 13.42 -13.37
N ARG A 158 4.20 14.54 -13.06
CA ARG A 158 5.60 14.55 -12.61
C ARG A 158 5.77 13.65 -11.38
N GLY A 159 6.72 12.72 -11.45
CA GLY A 159 7.01 11.74 -10.39
C GLY A 159 6.17 10.48 -10.45
N GLU A 160 5.21 10.39 -11.37
CA GLU A 160 4.49 9.17 -11.68
C GLU A 160 5.23 8.35 -12.74
N ILE A 161 4.99 7.05 -12.69
CA ILE A 161 5.43 6.13 -13.73
C ILE A 161 4.22 5.90 -14.62
N GLY A 162 4.37 6.06 -15.92
CA GLY A 162 3.28 5.79 -16.86
C GLY A 162 2.77 4.35 -16.76
N PRO A 163 1.75 4.00 -17.54
CA PRO A 163 1.10 2.68 -17.48
C PRO A 163 2.03 1.54 -17.89
N SER A 164 3.13 1.84 -18.58
CA SER A 164 4.10 0.84 -19.02
C SER A 164 5.52 1.39 -19.07
N VAL A 165 6.48 0.47 -18.99
CA VAL A 165 7.90 0.74 -19.19
C VAL A 165 8.39 -0.16 -20.32
N PRO A 166 9.01 0.38 -21.38
CA PRO A 166 9.56 -0.45 -22.45
C PRO A 166 10.61 -1.41 -21.92
N LEU A 167 10.36 -2.72 -22.01
CA LEU A 167 11.24 -3.75 -21.47
C LEU A 167 12.66 -3.65 -22.02
N ARG A 168 12.82 -3.36 -23.32
CA ARG A 168 14.12 -3.15 -23.95
C ARG A 168 14.95 -2.06 -23.24
N ARG A 169 14.29 -0.96 -22.85
CA ARG A 169 14.93 0.13 -22.12
C ARG A 169 15.36 -0.27 -20.73
N LEU A 170 14.53 -1.05 -20.04
CA LEU A 170 14.85 -1.57 -18.71
C LEU A 170 16.02 -2.53 -18.75
N LEU A 171 16.00 -3.52 -19.66
CA LEU A 171 17.01 -4.58 -19.75
C LEU A 171 18.35 -4.11 -20.32
N ALA A 172 18.40 -2.93 -20.94
CA ALA A 172 19.65 -2.29 -21.36
C ALA A 172 20.39 -1.58 -20.19
N CYS A 173 19.77 -1.48 -19.02
CA CYS A 173 20.34 -0.83 -17.85
C CYS A 173 21.03 -1.83 -16.91
N ASP A 174 22.12 -1.40 -16.30
CA ASP A 174 22.61 -1.95 -15.03
C ASP A 174 21.80 -1.39 -13.86
N GLU A 175 22.17 -1.72 -12.64
CA GLU A 175 21.45 -1.26 -11.45
C GLU A 175 21.46 0.27 -11.27
N GLU A 176 22.54 0.95 -11.66
CA GLU A 176 22.62 2.41 -11.60
C GLU A 176 21.73 3.05 -12.67
N GLY A 177 21.73 2.51 -13.86
CA GLY A 177 20.85 2.90 -14.95
C GLY A 177 19.37 2.75 -14.59
N VAL A 178 18.99 1.66 -13.89
CA VAL A 178 17.62 1.46 -13.38
C VAL A 178 17.27 2.53 -12.34
N ARG A 179 18.17 2.87 -11.42
CA ARG A 179 17.95 3.98 -10.47
C ARG A 179 17.79 5.32 -11.20
N GLY A 180 18.58 5.55 -12.23
CA GLY A 180 18.50 6.73 -13.10
C GLY A 180 17.16 6.80 -13.85
N LEU A 181 16.73 5.67 -14.44
CA LEU A 181 15.49 5.54 -15.19
C LEU A 181 14.25 5.92 -14.36
N PHE A 182 14.24 5.54 -13.09
CA PHE A 182 13.11 5.78 -12.19
C PHE A 182 13.33 6.94 -11.22
N ARG A 183 14.36 7.77 -11.43
CA ARG A 183 14.67 8.90 -10.55
C ARG A 183 13.45 9.81 -10.35
N GLY A 184 13.17 10.14 -9.09
CA GLY A 184 12.04 11.01 -8.73
C GLY A 184 10.70 10.29 -8.66
N THR A 185 10.64 8.98 -8.95
CA THR A 185 9.43 8.17 -8.87
C THR A 185 9.42 7.26 -7.62
N ALA A 186 8.31 6.57 -7.40
CA ALA A 186 8.18 5.58 -6.33
C ALA A 186 9.13 4.38 -6.51
N LEU A 187 9.48 4.01 -7.75
CA LEU A 187 10.36 2.87 -8.03
C LEU A 187 11.84 3.14 -7.74
N ALA A 188 12.25 4.40 -7.54
CA ALA A 188 13.61 4.75 -7.12
C ALA A 188 13.82 4.75 -5.59
N ARG A 189 12.86 4.26 -4.81
CA ARG A 189 12.96 4.22 -3.35
C ARG A 189 13.95 3.15 -2.88
N SER A 190 14.63 3.41 -1.76
CA SER A 190 15.70 2.56 -1.23
C SER A 190 15.28 1.11 -0.89
N TRP A 191 13.99 0.89 -0.60
CA TRP A 191 13.46 -0.45 -0.32
C TRP A 191 13.09 -1.26 -1.56
N ILE A 192 13.27 -0.70 -2.77
CA ILE A 192 13.06 -1.41 -4.03
C ILE A 192 14.43 -1.64 -4.68
N PRO A 193 15.01 -2.85 -4.58
CA PRO A 193 16.29 -3.13 -5.21
C PRO A 193 16.17 -3.05 -6.74
N PRO A 194 17.07 -2.38 -7.45
CA PRO A 194 17.08 -2.36 -8.91
C PRO A 194 17.13 -3.76 -9.53
N ALA A 195 17.90 -4.67 -8.94
CA ALA A 195 17.97 -6.07 -9.35
C ALA A 195 16.60 -6.77 -9.29
N ALA A 196 15.73 -6.39 -8.35
CA ALA A 196 14.37 -6.92 -8.29
C ALA A 196 13.54 -6.44 -9.49
N LEU A 197 13.67 -5.18 -9.89
CA LEU A 197 12.96 -4.64 -11.08
C LEU A 197 13.46 -5.30 -12.37
N LEU A 198 14.78 -5.51 -12.52
CA LEU A 198 15.35 -6.24 -13.66
C LEU A 198 14.81 -7.67 -13.72
N ARG A 199 14.84 -8.40 -12.61
CA ARG A 199 14.28 -9.74 -12.53
C ARG A 199 12.78 -9.74 -12.89
N ASN A 200 12.01 -8.79 -12.35
CA ASN A 200 10.57 -8.70 -12.60
C ASN A 200 10.23 -8.47 -14.07
N GLY A 201 11.10 -7.76 -14.79
CA GLY A 201 10.97 -7.59 -16.24
C GLY A 201 11.34 -8.85 -17.05
N LEU A 202 11.97 -9.84 -16.45
CA LEU A 202 12.37 -11.10 -17.08
C LEU A 202 11.41 -12.26 -16.78
N LEU A 203 10.49 -12.08 -15.82
CA LEU A 203 9.49 -13.07 -15.45
C LEU A 203 8.31 -13.07 -16.42
#